data_b2e2a06d8f48c8285185dcb3b1754af8
#
_entry.id   b2e2a06d8f48c8285185dcb3b1754af8
#
_cell.length_a   1.000
_cell.length_b   1.000
_cell.length_c   1.000
_cell.angle_alpha   90.00
_cell.angle_beta   90.00
_cell.angle_gamma   90.00
#
_symmetry.space_group_name_H-M   'P 1'
#
loop_
_entity.id
_entity.type
_entity.pdbx_description
1 polymer ?
#
loop_
_entity_poly.entity_id
_entity_poly.type
_entity_poly.pdbx_seq_one_letter_code
_entity_poly.pdbx_strand_id
1 'polypeptide(L)'
;MRKLFTSESVTEGHPDKIADQISDAVLDAILAQDPKGRVACETIVTTGQVHIFGEISTQCYVDIAHIARETINNIGYNRAKFGFDGNTCGVLISIDEQSPDIAMGVDKALEAKEGQAAEEETGAGDQGMMFGYATNETESYMPMPAYLANKLALQLTKVRKEGVLPYLRPDGKTQVTVEYDDGKPVRVDTIVISSQHAPEVSNEQIRKDIIEKVIAPIVPAEMLDAETKYYINPTGRFVIGGPQGDAGLTGRKIIVDTYGGMARHGGGAFSGKDPSKVGRSAAYAARHVAKNIVAAGLADKCEIQLAYAIGVAHPVSVLVETFGTGKISEDKIAELVRKNFSLSPTGIIRELDLLRPIYKQTAAYGHFGRTDVDLPWEHTEKAAALREQAGL
;
A
#
# COMPACT_ATOMS: atom_id res chain seq x y z
N MET A 1 30.43 -0.57 5.16
CA MET A 1 30.50 -0.44 3.66
C MET A 1 29.37 0.46 3.21
N ARG A 2 29.69 1.56 2.53
CA ARG A 2 28.67 2.49 2.01
C ARG A 2 27.94 1.90 0.82
N LYS A 3 26.62 2.04 0.82
CA LYS A 3 25.71 1.60 -0.26
C LYS A 3 24.63 2.65 -0.49
N LEU A 4 24.17 2.78 -1.72
CA LEU A 4 23.00 3.58 -2.08
C LEU A 4 21.80 2.65 -2.26
N PHE A 5 20.65 3.06 -1.71
CA PHE A 5 19.37 2.39 -1.94
C PHE A 5 18.31 3.41 -2.32
N THR A 6 17.49 3.07 -3.31
CA THR A 6 16.49 3.97 -3.88
C THR A 6 15.10 3.37 -3.78
N SER A 7 14.14 4.18 -3.34
CA SER A 7 12.71 3.86 -3.42
C SER A 7 11.95 5.00 -4.09
N GLU A 8 10.82 4.68 -4.67
CA GLU A 8 9.93 5.65 -5.32
C GLU A 8 8.52 5.61 -4.74
N SER A 9 7.77 6.67 -4.98
CA SER A 9 6.33 6.74 -4.73
C SER A 9 5.67 7.63 -5.78
N VAL A 10 4.33 7.61 -5.78
CA VAL A 10 3.52 8.40 -6.70
C VAL A 10 2.36 9.05 -5.95
N THR A 11 1.84 10.15 -6.49
CA THR A 11 0.68 10.83 -5.91
C THR A 11 -0.63 10.09 -6.23
N GLU A 12 -1.70 10.46 -5.54
CA GLU A 12 -3.06 9.96 -5.79
C GLU A 12 -3.56 10.20 -7.22
N GLY A 13 -2.99 11.17 -7.94
CA GLY A 13 -3.36 11.49 -9.33
C GLY A 13 -2.55 10.74 -10.40
N HIS A 14 -1.62 9.87 -10.01
CA HIS A 14 -0.98 8.95 -10.94
C HIS A 14 -2.01 7.95 -11.50
N PRO A 15 -2.00 7.64 -12.81
CA PRO A 15 -3.05 6.80 -13.42
C PRO A 15 -3.29 5.46 -12.72
N ASP A 16 -2.23 4.73 -12.37
CA ASP A 16 -2.37 3.47 -11.63
C ASP A 16 -3.00 3.69 -10.23
N LYS A 17 -2.69 4.81 -9.57
CA LYS A 17 -3.28 5.12 -8.27
C LYS A 17 -4.71 5.63 -8.34
N ILE A 18 -5.11 6.26 -9.43
CA ILE A 18 -6.54 6.53 -9.70
C ILE A 18 -7.31 5.21 -9.78
N ALA A 19 -6.78 4.23 -10.52
CA ALA A 19 -7.38 2.91 -10.66
C ALA A 19 -7.49 2.19 -9.30
N ASP A 20 -6.43 2.17 -8.50
CA ASP A 20 -6.42 1.59 -7.15
C ASP A 20 -7.47 2.23 -6.24
N GLN A 21 -7.55 3.56 -6.24
CA GLN A 21 -8.52 4.30 -5.41
C GLN A 21 -9.97 4.05 -5.83
N ILE A 22 -10.26 3.91 -7.12
CA ILE A 22 -11.61 3.58 -7.60
C ILE A 22 -11.98 2.16 -7.15
N SER A 23 -11.09 1.19 -7.36
CA SER A 23 -11.31 -0.20 -6.98
C SER A 23 -11.55 -0.35 -5.47
N ASP A 24 -10.75 0.32 -4.63
CA ASP A 24 -10.95 0.29 -3.18
C ASP A 24 -12.16 1.14 -2.71
N ALA A 25 -12.55 2.18 -3.44
CA ALA A 25 -13.78 2.92 -3.14
C ALA A 25 -15.04 2.06 -3.39
N VAL A 26 -15.03 1.24 -4.43
CA VAL A 26 -16.11 0.26 -4.69
C VAL A 26 -16.15 -0.79 -3.58
N LEU A 27 -14.98 -1.32 -3.18
CA LEU A 27 -14.89 -2.27 -2.06
C LEU A 27 -15.45 -1.68 -0.77
N ASP A 28 -15.02 -0.48 -0.38
CA ASP A 28 -15.48 0.17 0.86
C ASP A 28 -16.99 0.44 0.84
N ALA A 29 -17.55 0.85 -0.30
CA ALA A 29 -18.98 1.07 -0.44
C ALA A 29 -19.82 -0.22 -0.27
N ILE A 30 -19.27 -1.36 -0.69
CA ILE A 30 -19.90 -2.67 -0.49
C ILE A 30 -19.76 -3.09 0.96
N LEU A 31 -18.56 -3.09 1.54
CA LEU A 31 -18.33 -3.52 2.92
C LEU A 31 -19.12 -2.71 3.95
N ALA A 32 -19.37 -1.43 3.67
CA ALA A 32 -20.21 -0.58 4.53
C ALA A 32 -21.66 -1.07 4.65
N GLN A 33 -22.16 -1.81 3.68
CA GLN A 33 -23.55 -2.32 3.64
C GLN A 33 -23.63 -3.85 3.76
N ASP A 34 -22.61 -4.54 3.22
CA ASP A 34 -22.48 -5.99 3.22
C ASP A 34 -21.06 -6.41 3.60
N PRO A 35 -20.73 -6.52 4.91
CA PRO A 35 -19.38 -6.88 5.36
C PRO A 35 -18.90 -8.26 4.88
N LYS A 36 -19.82 -9.12 4.41
CA LYS A 36 -19.50 -10.45 3.87
C LYS A 36 -19.42 -10.47 2.33
N GLY A 37 -19.60 -9.33 1.66
CA GLY A 37 -19.50 -9.21 0.22
C GLY A 37 -18.15 -9.73 -0.29
N ARG A 38 -18.17 -10.45 -1.40
CA ARG A 38 -16.98 -10.94 -2.11
C ARG A 38 -16.67 -9.98 -3.25
N VAL A 39 -15.48 -9.39 -3.22
CA VAL A 39 -15.09 -8.34 -4.17
C VAL A 39 -13.71 -8.65 -4.74
N ALA A 40 -13.65 -8.70 -6.06
CA ALA A 40 -12.45 -8.66 -6.87
C ALA A 40 -12.70 -7.61 -7.96
N CYS A 41 -12.43 -6.34 -7.66
CA CYS A 41 -12.75 -5.20 -8.51
C CYS A 41 -11.46 -4.61 -9.08
N GLU A 42 -11.36 -4.55 -10.39
CA GLU A 42 -10.25 -3.96 -11.11
C GLU A 42 -10.71 -2.77 -11.94
N THR A 43 -9.82 -1.81 -12.18
CA THR A 43 -10.11 -0.58 -12.90
C THR A 43 -8.99 -0.27 -13.88
N ILE A 44 -9.36 0.11 -15.10
CA ILE A 44 -8.46 0.72 -16.09
C ILE A 44 -8.88 2.18 -16.26
N VAL A 45 -7.90 3.07 -16.33
CA VAL A 45 -8.10 4.47 -16.71
C VAL A 45 -7.22 4.83 -17.89
N THR A 46 -7.74 5.59 -18.82
CA THR A 46 -7.04 6.12 -19.98
C THR A 46 -7.65 7.45 -20.40
N THR A 47 -7.22 8.04 -21.51
CA THR A 47 -7.75 9.32 -22.00
C THR A 47 -9.29 9.31 -22.09
N GLY A 48 -9.92 10.09 -21.22
CA GLY A 48 -11.37 10.31 -21.22
C GLY A 48 -12.23 9.09 -20.83
N GLN A 49 -11.64 8.01 -20.30
CA GLN A 49 -12.34 6.76 -20.09
C GLN A 49 -11.91 6.02 -18.82
N VAL A 50 -12.88 5.42 -18.13
CA VAL A 50 -12.71 4.49 -17.01
C VAL A 50 -13.44 3.20 -17.34
N HIS A 51 -12.82 2.06 -17.15
CA HIS A 51 -13.47 0.75 -17.23
C HIS A 51 -13.25 0.02 -15.91
N ILE A 52 -14.35 -0.35 -15.25
CA ILE A 52 -14.39 -1.08 -13.98
C ILE A 52 -14.92 -2.47 -14.27
N PHE A 53 -14.19 -3.50 -13.88
CA PHE A 53 -14.51 -4.89 -14.21
C PHE A 53 -14.05 -5.83 -13.10
N GLY A 54 -14.50 -7.07 -13.16
CA GLY A 54 -14.16 -8.12 -12.19
C GLY A 54 -15.37 -8.85 -11.67
N GLU A 55 -15.23 -9.51 -10.52
CA GLU A 55 -16.25 -10.35 -9.92
C GLU A 55 -16.68 -9.79 -8.55
N ILE A 56 -17.98 -9.56 -8.40
CA ILE A 56 -18.58 -9.07 -7.16
C ILE A 56 -19.82 -9.89 -6.84
N SER A 57 -19.84 -10.53 -5.66
CA SER A 57 -21.02 -11.21 -5.09
C SER A 57 -21.40 -10.51 -3.79
N THR A 58 -22.56 -9.84 -3.79
CA THR A 58 -23.03 -9.06 -2.64
C THR A 58 -24.56 -9.01 -2.60
N GLN A 59 -25.11 -8.71 -1.41
CA GLN A 59 -26.54 -8.51 -1.21
C GLN A 59 -26.95 -7.03 -1.30
N CYS A 60 -25.99 -6.11 -1.46
CA CYS A 60 -26.28 -4.69 -1.57
C CYS A 60 -26.13 -4.18 -3.00
N TYR A 61 -26.67 -2.99 -3.23
CA TYR A 61 -26.45 -2.22 -4.47
C TYR A 61 -25.54 -1.02 -4.19
N VAL A 62 -24.58 -0.80 -5.07
CA VAL A 62 -23.73 0.40 -5.08
C VAL A 62 -23.70 1.02 -6.47
N ASP A 63 -23.76 2.35 -6.55
CA ASP A 63 -23.62 3.08 -7.82
C ASP A 63 -22.13 3.22 -8.18
N ILE A 64 -21.59 2.19 -8.82
CA ILE A 64 -20.18 2.11 -9.20
C ILE A 64 -19.76 3.30 -10.08
N ALA A 65 -20.63 3.74 -11.01
CA ALA A 65 -20.30 4.87 -11.87
C ALA A 65 -20.18 6.18 -11.08
N HIS A 66 -21.07 6.40 -10.12
CA HIS A 66 -21.01 7.55 -9.22
C HIS A 66 -19.76 7.54 -8.35
N ILE A 67 -19.44 6.39 -7.75
CA ILE A 67 -18.23 6.19 -6.93
C ILE A 67 -16.96 6.53 -7.72
N ALA A 68 -16.87 6.05 -8.96
CA ALA A 68 -15.71 6.33 -9.81
C ALA A 68 -15.58 7.84 -10.09
N ARG A 69 -16.68 8.51 -10.49
CA ARG A 69 -16.69 9.96 -10.78
C ARG A 69 -16.33 10.78 -9.55
N GLU A 70 -16.90 10.46 -8.39
CA GLU A 70 -16.60 11.13 -7.13
C GLU A 70 -15.13 10.96 -6.75
N THR A 71 -14.58 9.75 -6.89
CA THR A 71 -13.15 9.48 -6.60
C THR A 71 -12.24 10.32 -7.50
N ILE A 72 -12.50 10.37 -8.80
CA ILE A 72 -11.72 11.15 -9.76
C ILE A 72 -11.79 12.65 -9.44
N ASN A 73 -12.99 13.17 -9.13
CA ASN A 73 -13.19 14.57 -8.77
C ASN A 73 -12.46 14.93 -7.46
N ASN A 74 -12.50 14.06 -6.45
CA ASN A 74 -11.83 14.26 -5.16
C ASN A 74 -10.30 14.24 -5.28
N ILE A 75 -9.74 13.48 -6.22
CA ILE A 75 -8.32 13.53 -6.59
C ILE A 75 -7.96 14.90 -7.18
N GLY A 76 -8.90 15.56 -7.88
CA GLY A 76 -8.71 16.88 -8.47
C GLY A 76 -8.76 16.90 -9.99
N TYR A 77 -9.14 15.81 -10.64
CA TYR A 77 -9.45 15.77 -12.06
C TYR A 77 -10.92 16.14 -12.30
N ASN A 78 -11.23 17.42 -12.20
CA ASN A 78 -12.57 17.99 -12.27
C ASN A 78 -12.76 18.99 -13.42
N ARG A 79 -11.81 19.02 -14.36
CA ARG A 79 -11.83 19.91 -15.52
C ARG A 79 -11.10 19.27 -16.69
N ALA A 80 -11.70 19.32 -17.88
CA ALA A 80 -11.10 18.79 -19.10
C ALA A 80 -9.70 19.31 -19.40
N LYS A 81 -9.39 20.57 -19.05
CA LYS A 81 -8.04 21.16 -19.21
C LYS A 81 -6.93 20.53 -18.36
N PHE A 82 -7.28 19.67 -17.39
CA PHE A 82 -6.32 18.92 -16.61
C PHE A 82 -5.96 17.58 -17.26
N GLY A 83 -6.57 17.30 -18.43
CA GLY A 83 -6.38 16.08 -19.19
C GLY A 83 -7.34 14.94 -18.82
N PHE A 84 -8.10 15.10 -17.74
CA PHE A 84 -9.10 14.15 -17.27
C PHE A 84 -10.19 14.88 -16.47
N ASP A 85 -11.43 14.38 -16.52
CA ASP A 85 -12.56 15.04 -15.86
C ASP A 85 -13.58 13.98 -15.41
N GLY A 86 -13.73 13.82 -14.08
CA GLY A 86 -14.67 12.87 -13.49
C GLY A 86 -16.14 13.14 -13.86
N ASN A 87 -16.50 14.37 -14.23
CA ASN A 87 -17.87 14.72 -14.61
C ASN A 87 -18.21 14.27 -16.03
N THR A 88 -17.21 14.20 -16.93
CA THR A 88 -17.45 14.01 -18.37
C THR A 88 -16.80 12.77 -18.97
N CYS A 89 -15.90 12.07 -18.24
CA CYS A 89 -15.30 10.83 -18.73
C CYS A 89 -16.34 9.73 -18.95
N GLY A 90 -16.09 8.85 -19.94
CA GLY A 90 -16.86 7.63 -20.12
C GLY A 90 -16.60 6.66 -18.96
N VAL A 91 -17.65 6.05 -18.41
CA VAL A 91 -17.53 4.99 -17.39
C VAL A 91 -18.17 3.73 -17.94
N LEU A 92 -17.38 2.67 -18.09
CA LEU A 92 -17.81 1.34 -18.52
C LEU A 92 -17.74 0.41 -17.30
N ILE A 93 -18.72 -0.48 -17.17
CA ILE A 93 -18.81 -1.43 -16.07
C ILE A 93 -19.05 -2.82 -16.66
N SER A 94 -18.20 -3.80 -16.27
CA SER A 94 -18.29 -5.21 -16.65
C SER A 94 -18.05 -6.07 -15.40
N ILE A 95 -19.11 -6.25 -14.60
CA ILE A 95 -19.04 -6.99 -13.34
C ILE A 95 -19.86 -8.26 -13.48
N ASP A 96 -19.25 -9.39 -13.13
CA ASP A 96 -19.88 -10.71 -13.03
C ASP A 96 -19.95 -11.18 -11.57
N GLU A 97 -20.68 -12.27 -11.30
CA GLU A 97 -20.66 -12.92 -10.00
C GLU A 97 -19.42 -13.81 -9.85
N GLN A 98 -18.98 -14.03 -8.60
CA GLN A 98 -17.89 -14.96 -8.32
C GLN A 98 -18.24 -16.39 -8.76
N SER A 99 -17.28 -17.11 -9.36
CA SER A 99 -17.44 -18.51 -9.74
C SER A 99 -17.86 -19.39 -8.57
N PRO A 100 -18.93 -20.21 -8.72
CA PRO A 100 -19.35 -21.17 -7.69
C PRO A 100 -18.27 -22.20 -7.33
N ASP A 101 -17.42 -22.55 -8.26
CA ASP A 101 -16.32 -23.53 -8.03
C ASP A 101 -15.28 -22.93 -7.07
N ILE A 102 -14.97 -21.64 -7.21
CA ILE A 102 -14.07 -20.93 -6.29
C ILE A 102 -14.73 -20.82 -4.90
N ALA A 103 -16.00 -20.44 -4.84
CA ALA A 103 -16.75 -20.31 -3.59
C ALA A 103 -16.75 -21.61 -2.77
N MET A 104 -16.96 -22.77 -3.40
CA MET A 104 -16.93 -24.07 -2.72
C MET A 104 -15.60 -24.38 -2.03
N GLY A 105 -14.47 -23.93 -2.61
CA GLY A 105 -13.13 -24.13 -2.05
C GLY A 105 -12.80 -23.19 -0.89
N VAL A 106 -13.40 -22.01 -0.89
CA VAL A 106 -13.04 -20.90 0.00
C VAL A 106 -13.98 -20.78 1.19
N ASP A 107 -15.30 -20.97 1.01
CA ASP A 107 -16.30 -20.73 2.04
C ASP A 107 -16.21 -21.70 3.22
N LYS A 108 -15.65 -22.89 3.02
CA LYS A 108 -15.36 -23.85 4.09
C LYS A 108 -13.98 -24.47 3.86
N ALA A 109 -13.06 -24.27 4.82
CA ALA A 109 -11.70 -24.80 4.75
C ALA A 109 -11.65 -26.33 4.65
N LEU A 110 -10.58 -26.87 4.08
CA LEU A 110 -10.36 -28.32 4.01
C LEU A 110 -10.36 -28.93 5.40
N GLU A 111 -9.68 -28.32 6.36
CA GLU A 111 -9.59 -28.74 7.75
C GLU A 111 -10.97 -28.77 8.44
N ALA A 112 -11.86 -27.83 8.10
CA ALA A 112 -13.23 -27.81 8.61
C ALA A 112 -14.09 -28.90 7.95
N LYS A 113 -13.86 -29.23 6.67
CA LYS A 113 -14.53 -30.34 5.97
C LYS A 113 -14.14 -31.72 6.55
N GLU A 114 -12.90 -31.84 7.03
CA GLU A 114 -12.33 -33.03 7.64
C GLU A 114 -12.59 -33.11 9.16
N GLY A 115 -13.28 -32.11 9.74
CA GLY A 115 -13.58 -32.06 11.17
C GLY A 115 -12.37 -31.71 12.07
N GLN A 116 -11.32 -31.14 11.49
CA GLN A 116 -10.09 -30.77 12.19
C GLN A 116 -10.08 -29.29 12.64
N ALA A 117 -11.04 -28.49 12.18
CA ALA A 117 -11.19 -27.07 12.52
C ALA A 117 -12.68 -26.72 12.76
N ALA A 118 -12.94 -25.52 13.27
CA ALA A 118 -14.29 -24.99 13.44
C ALA A 118 -15.05 -24.92 12.10
N GLU A 119 -16.35 -25.11 12.13
CA GLU A 119 -17.18 -25.10 10.90
C GLU A 119 -17.17 -23.75 10.17
N GLU A 120 -16.95 -22.65 10.90
CA GLU A 120 -16.85 -21.29 10.36
C GLU A 120 -15.47 -20.96 9.78
N GLU A 121 -14.48 -21.86 9.87
CA GLU A 121 -13.16 -21.61 9.33
C GLU A 121 -13.18 -21.64 7.81
N THR A 122 -12.75 -20.53 7.19
CA THR A 122 -12.66 -20.38 5.74
C THR A 122 -11.27 -20.76 5.23
N GLY A 123 -11.22 -21.35 4.05
CA GLY A 123 -9.95 -21.60 3.35
C GLY A 123 -9.37 -20.34 2.72
N ALA A 124 -8.07 -20.36 2.43
CA ALA A 124 -7.44 -19.28 1.68
C ALA A 124 -8.09 -19.13 0.29
N GLY A 125 -8.38 -17.91 -0.10
CA GLY A 125 -9.05 -17.58 -1.37
C GLY A 125 -8.20 -17.85 -2.62
N ASP A 126 -6.90 -18.04 -2.43
CA ASP A 126 -5.94 -18.39 -3.49
C ASP A 126 -4.71 -19.05 -2.87
N GLN A 127 -3.90 -19.68 -3.70
CA GLN A 127 -2.52 -19.99 -3.35
C GLN A 127 -1.67 -18.73 -3.43
N GLY A 128 -0.53 -18.71 -2.71
CA GLY A 128 0.41 -17.61 -2.86
C GLY A 128 1.36 -17.48 -1.68
N MET A 129 2.30 -16.56 -1.83
CA MET A 129 3.20 -16.14 -0.77
C MET A 129 3.07 -14.64 -0.53
N MET A 130 3.08 -14.24 0.74
CA MET A 130 2.95 -12.86 1.18
C MET A 130 4.12 -12.51 2.07
N PHE A 131 4.58 -11.27 1.99
CA PHE A 131 5.70 -10.78 2.78
C PHE A 131 5.30 -9.61 3.66
N GLY A 132 5.80 -9.61 4.88
CA GLY A 132 5.79 -8.48 5.79
C GLY A 132 7.22 -8.08 6.14
N TYR A 133 7.45 -6.80 6.36
CA TYR A 133 8.76 -6.28 6.71
C TYR A 133 8.64 -5.14 7.73
N ALA A 134 9.64 -5.02 8.58
CA ALA A 134 9.83 -3.89 9.46
C ALA A 134 11.32 -3.68 9.74
N THR A 135 11.69 -2.43 9.99
CA THR A 135 13.05 -2.02 10.39
C THR A 135 12.97 -0.86 11.38
N ASN A 136 13.92 -0.74 12.27
CA ASN A 136 13.98 0.35 13.25
C ASN A 136 14.56 1.67 12.68
N GLU A 137 14.63 1.81 11.35
CA GLU A 137 15.20 2.98 10.68
C GLU A 137 14.34 4.26 10.83
N THR A 138 13.04 4.10 10.99
CA THR A 138 12.08 5.20 11.14
C THR A 138 11.09 4.93 12.27
N GLU A 139 10.41 5.98 12.74
CA GLU A 139 9.37 5.88 13.76
C GLU A 139 8.20 4.97 13.40
N SER A 140 7.92 4.85 12.09
CA SER A 140 6.87 3.98 11.56
C SER A 140 7.36 2.55 11.26
N TYR A 141 8.62 2.23 11.57
CA TYR A 141 9.25 0.94 11.27
C TYR A 141 9.31 0.62 9.77
N MET A 142 9.44 1.65 8.94
CA MET A 142 9.62 1.54 7.49
C MET A 142 11.06 1.81 7.07
N PRO A 143 11.52 1.27 5.93
CA PRO A 143 12.79 1.65 5.33
C PRO A 143 12.82 3.14 4.99
N MET A 144 13.90 3.83 5.32
CA MET A 144 14.04 5.28 5.15
C MET A 144 13.71 5.78 3.72
N PRO A 145 14.20 5.16 2.62
CA PRO A 145 13.91 5.65 1.27
C PRO A 145 12.41 5.56 0.93
N ALA A 146 11.74 4.45 1.28
CA ALA A 146 10.30 4.27 1.03
C ALA A 146 9.47 5.22 1.89
N TYR A 147 9.84 5.38 3.16
CA TYR A 147 9.20 6.33 4.07
C TYR A 147 9.26 7.76 3.51
N LEU A 148 10.44 8.24 3.14
CA LEU A 148 10.61 9.58 2.60
C LEU A 148 9.90 9.77 1.25
N ALA A 149 9.98 8.80 0.35
CA ALA A 149 9.30 8.87 -0.94
C ALA A 149 7.77 9.01 -0.78
N ASN A 150 7.15 8.21 0.10
CA ASN A 150 5.73 8.30 0.40
C ASN A 150 5.34 9.63 1.06
N LYS A 151 6.12 10.09 2.04
CA LYS A 151 5.87 11.38 2.72
C LYS A 151 6.00 12.56 1.74
N LEU A 152 6.96 12.54 0.83
CA LEU A 152 7.11 13.56 -0.21
C LEU A 152 5.93 13.57 -1.19
N ALA A 153 5.44 12.39 -1.62
CA ALA A 153 4.27 12.28 -2.49
C ALA A 153 3.01 12.82 -1.80
N LEU A 154 2.82 12.49 -0.51
CA LEU A 154 1.71 13.03 0.28
C LEU A 154 1.82 14.55 0.47
N GLN A 155 3.01 15.07 0.77
CA GLN A 155 3.22 16.50 0.92
C GLN A 155 2.98 17.26 -0.39
N LEU A 156 3.40 16.70 -1.52
CA LEU A 156 3.14 17.27 -2.85
C LEU A 156 1.64 17.43 -3.11
N THR A 157 0.85 16.44 -2.76
CA THR A 157 -0.62 16.51 -2.84
C THR A 157 -1.21 17.50 -1.85
N LYS A 158 -0.70 17.54 -0.62
CA LYS A 158 -1.16 18.46 0.41
C LYS A 158 -1.02 19.91 -0.02
N VAL A 159 0.17 20.33 -0.46
CA VAL A 159 0.41 21.73 -0.90
C VAL A 159 -0.43 22.10 -2.13
N ARG A 160 -0.78 21.15 -2.98
CA ARG A 160 -1.71 21.35 -4.10
C ARG A 160 -3.15 21.55 -3.60
N LYS A 161 -3.67 20.63 -2.79
CA LYS A 161 -5.06 20.66 -2.30
C LYS A 161 -5.35 21.84 -1.38
N GLU A 162 -4.39 22.24 -0.56
CA GLU A 162 -4.49 23.39 0.32
C GLU A 162 -4.28 24.74 -0.40
N GLY A 163 -3.99 24.72 -1.71
CA GLY A 163 -3.79 25.91 -2.51
C GLY A 163 -2.48 26.66 -2.21
N VAL A 164 -1.52 26.04 -1.53
CA VAL A 164 -0.17 26.61 -1.30
C VAL A 164 0.57 26.71 -2.62
N LEU A 165 0.47 25.67 -3.46
CA LEU A 165 1.01 25.64 -4.81
C LEU A 165 -0.13 25.37 -5.82
N PRO A 166 -0.98 26.36 -6.13
CA PRO A 166 -2.22 26.16 -6.89
C PRO A 166 -2.00 25.81 -8.37
N TYR A 167 -0.80 25.98 -8.89
CA TYR A 167 -0.44 25.60 -10.25
C TYR A 167 -0.12 24.11 -10.40
N LEU A 168 0.06 23.37 -9.31
CA LEU A 168 0.27 21.91 -9.39
C LEU A 168 -1.01 21.20 -9.84
N ARG A 169 -0.83 20.08 -10.54
CA ARG A 169 -1.86 19.18 -10.99
C ARG A 169 -1.73 17.84 -10.26
N PRO A 170 -2.75 16.96 -10.35
CA PRO A 170 -2.80 15.77 -9.49
C PRO A 170 -1.69 14.74 -9.72
N ASP A 171 -1.16 14.60 -10.94
CA ASP A 171 -0.14 13.59 -11.26
C ASP A 171 1.25 14.01 -10.77
N GLY A 172 1.95 13.07 -10.17
CA GLY A 172 3.31 13.30 -9.68
C GLY A 172 4.00 12.02 -9.22
N LYS A 173 5.34 12.09 -9.22
CA LYS A 173 6.22 10.99 -8.78
C LYS A 173 7.31 11.54 -7.88
N THR A 174 7.73 10.74 -6.91
CA THR A 174 8.84 11.03 -6.01
C THR A 174 9.78 9.85 -5.96
N GLN A 175 11.08 10.10 -5.86
CA GLN A 175 12.10 9.07 -5.69
C GLN A 175 13.16 9.60 -4.74
N VAL A 176 13.60 8.76 -3.81
CA VAL A 176 14.63 9.11 -2.82
C VAL A 176 15.70 8.05 -2.81
N THR A 177 16.95 8.49 -2.96
CA THR A 177 18.13 7.66 -2.79
C THR A 177 18.80 8.00 -1.46
N VAL A 178 18.94 7.02 -0.60
CA VAL A 178 19.57 7.12 0.72
C VAL A 178 20.90 6.40 0.71
N GLU A 179 21.92 7.02 1.25
CA GLU A 179 23.21 6.40 1.54
C GLU A 179 23.15 5.69 2.89
N TYR A 180 23.57 4.43 2.88
CA TYR A 180 23.70 3.59 4.06
C TYR A 180 25.17 3.34 4.39
N ASP A 181 25.54 3.43 5.66
CA ASP A 181 26.83 2.95 6.16
C ASP A 181 26.59 1.87 7.23
N ASP A 182 27.18 0.69 7.00
CA ASP A 182 27.00 -0.50 7.85
C ASP A 182 25.52 -0.79 8.19
N GLY A 183 24.66 -0.66 7.18
CA GLY A 183 23.24 -0.98 7.28
C GLY A 183 22.37 0.10 7.92
N LYS A 184 22.92 1.26 8.27
CA LYS A 184 22.18 2.41 8.84
C LYS A 184 22.08 3.54 7.81
N PRO A 185 20.92 4.18 7.66
CA PRO A 185 20.78 5.35 6.80
C PRO A 185 21.56 6.52 7.38
N VAL A 186 22.38 7.20 6.55
CA VAL A 186 23.27 8.29 7.02
C VAL A 186 23.01 9.61 6.33
N ARG A 187 22.58 9.63 5.04
CA ARG A 187 22.24 10.84 4.32
C ARG A 187 21.36 10.56 3.12
N VAL A 188 20.68 11.58 2.64
CA VAL A 188 19.97 11.54 1.36
C VAL A 188 20.92 11.99 0.26
N ASP A 189 21.20 11.10 -0.69
CA ASP A 189 22.06 11.37 -1.83
C ASP A 189 21.33 12.13 -2.94
N THR A 190 20.12 11.65 -3.29
CA THR A 190 19.36 12.19 -4.42
C THR A 190 17.87 12.21 -4.14
N ILE A 191 17.22 13.31 -4.52
CA ILE A 191 15.77 13.45 -4.54
C ILE A 191 15.31 13.78 -5.95
N VAL A 192 14.39 12.99 -6.50
CA VAL A 192 13.73 13.25 -7.79
C VAL A 192 12.26 13.50 -7.54
N ILE A 193 11.74 14.63 -8.02
CA ILE A 193 10.30 14.93 -7.98
C ILE A 193 9.85 15.37 -9.37
N SER A 194 8.88 14.68 -9.93
CA SER A 194 8.18 15.09 -11.14
C SER A 194 6.73 15.40 -10.79
N SER A 195 6.28 16.60 -11.07
CA SER A 195 4.90 17.03 -10.78
C SER A 195 4.27 17.69 -11.99
N GLN A 196 3.06 17.23 -12.33
CA GLN A 196 2.23 17.87 -13.34
C GLN A 196 1.87 19.29 -12.88
N HIS A 197 1.90 20.27 -13.81
CA HIS A 197 1.71 21.67 -13.50
C HIS A 197 0.97 22.44 -14.59
N ALA A 198 0.51 23.63 -14.27
CA ALA A 198 -0.07 24.57 -15.22
C ALA A 198 1.02 25.10 -16.18
N PRO A 199 0.69 25.39 -17.46
CA PRO A 199 1.69 25.77 -18.47
C PRO A 199 2.35 27.14 -18.23
N GLU A 200 1.77 27.97 -17.37
CA GLU A 200 2.18 29.36 -17.17
C GLU A 200 3.34 29.53 -16.17
N VAL A 201 3.63 28.50 -15.37
CA VAL A 201 4.69 28.56 -14.33
C VAL A 201 6.04 28.15 -14.90
N SER A 202 7.12 28.85 -14.51
CA SER A 202 8.47 28.49 -14.93
C SER A 202 9.06 27.33 -14.13
N ASN A 203 10.00 26.61 -14.72
CA ASN A 203 10.70 25.52 -14.05
C ASN A 203 11.53 26.01 -12.85
N GLU A 204 12.10 27.19 -12.90
CA GLU A 204 12.84 27.81 -11.81
C GLU A 204 11.92 28.03 -10.60
N GLN A 205 10.70 28.53 -10.83
CA GLN A 205 9.72 28.71 -9.78
C GLN A 205 9.28 27.37 -9.19
N ILE A 206 8.96 26.38 -10.04
CA ILE A 206 8.59 25.03 -9.59
C ILE A 206 9.71 24.43 -8.74
N ARG A 207 10.95 24.52 -9.20
CA ARG A 207 12.11 23.98 -8.47
C ARG A 207 12.25 24.62 -7.09
N LYS A 208 12.18 25.93 -7.00
CA LYS A 208 12.27 26.67 -5.74
C LYS A 208 11.15 26.26 -4.79
N ASP A 209 9.93 26.30 -5.25
CA ASP A 209 8.75 26.00 -4.42
C ASP A 209 8.74 24.55 -3.93
N ILE A 210 9.10 23.58 -4.78
CA ILE A 210 9.18 22.17 -4.40
C ILE A 210 10.24 21.96 -3.31
N ILE A 211 11.40 22.57 -3.44
CA ILE A 211 12.46 22.46 -2.42
C ILE A 211 11.98 23.06 -1.09
N GLU A 212 11.40 24.27 -1.11
CA GLU A 212 10.98 24.97 0.10
C GLU A 212 9.71 24.41 0.75
N LYS A 213 8.71 23.99 -0.03
CA LYS A 213 7.37 23.64 0.45
C LYS A 213 7.10 22.15 0.51
N VAL A 214 7.87 21.33 -0.21
CA VAL A 214 7.68 19.88 -0.26
C VAL A 214 8.86 19.16 0.39
N ILE A 215 10.11 19.45 0.00
CA ILE A 215 11.27 18.70 0.49
C ILE A 215 11.66 19.15 1.91
N ALA A 216 11.86 20.43 2.13
CA ALA A 216 12.34 20.96 3.42
C ALA A 216 11.45 20.62 4.63
N PRO A 217 10.11 20.57 4.52
CA PRO A 217 9.26 20.16 5.65
C PRO A 217 9.27 18.65 5.96
N ILE A 218 9.77 17.81 5.02
CA ILE A 218 9.65 16.34 5.12
C ILE A 218 11.00 15.68 5.40
N VAL A 219 12.05 16.10 4.72
CA VAL A 219 13.38 15.48 4.86
C VAL A 219 14.12 16.15 6.01
N PRO A 220 14.58 15.38 7.03
CA PRO A 220 15.35 15.95 8.12
C PRO A 220 16.59 16.68 7.63
N ALA A 221 16.81 17.90 8.14
CA ALA A 221 17.91 18.76 7.67
C ALA A 221 19.29 18.11 7.85
N GLU A 222 19.46 17.31 8.90
CA GLU A 222 20.69 16.56 9.18
C GLU A 222 20.98 15.43 8.17
N MET A 223 20.00 15.04 7.37
CA MET A 223 20.16 14.07 6.28
C MET A 223 20.52 14.75 4.93
N LEU A 224 20.49 16.06 4.87
CA LEU A 224 20.81 16.84 3.66
C LEU A 224 22.16 17.51 3.82
N ASP A 225 22.94 17.55 2.73
CA ASP A 225 24.23 18.23 2.68
C ASP A 225 24.47 18.91 1.32
N ALA A 226 25.64 19.52 1.14
CA ALA A 226 26.00 20.23 -0.10
C ALA A 226 26.11 19.29 -1.32
N GLU A 227 26.25 17.99 -1.10
CA GLU A 227 26.37 16.97 -2.15
C GLU A 227 25.00 16.38 -2.54
N THR A 228 23.92 16.67 -1.79
CA THR A 228 22.57 16.20 -2.08
C THR A 228 22.08 16.77 -3.42
N LYS A 229 21.65 15.87 -4.30
CA LYS A 229 21.20 16.21 -5.67
C LYS A 229 19.68 16.33 -5.72
N TYR A 230 19.21 17.39 -6.38
CA TYR A 230 17.77 17.65 -6.56
C TYR A 230 17.44 17.68 -8.06
N TYR A 231 16.60 16.72 -8.50
CA TYR A 231 16.06 16.66 -9.86
C TYR A 231 14.57 16.95 -9.82
N ILE A 232 14.19 18.20 -10.10
CA ILE A 232 12.79 18.65 -10.10
C ILE A 232 12.37 18.89 -11.55
N ASN A 233 11.35 18.15 -12.03
CA ASN A 233 10.90 18.13 -13.42
C ASN A 233 12.09 18.14 -14.42
N PRO A 234 12.99 17.15 -14.36
CA PRO A 234 14.23 17.18 -15.13
C PRO A 234 14.00 17.16 -16.65
N THR A 235 12.83 16.76 -17.12
CA THR A 235 12.43 16.85 -18.55
C THR A 235 12.02 18.24 -18.98
N GLY A 236 11.91 19.20 -18.06
CA GLY A 236 11.61 20.60 -18.30
C GLY A 236 10.13 20.95 -18.32
N ARG A 237 9.23 20.10 -18.77
CA ARG A 237 7.79 20.39 -18.86
C ARG A 237 6.96 19.14 -18.56
N PHE A 238 6.00 19.26 -17.63
CA PHE A 238 5.06 18.19 -17.29
C PHE A 238 3.64 18.77 -17.17
N VAL A 239 3.08 19.22 -18.29
CA VAL A 239 1.70 19.77 -18.38
C VAL A 239 0.69 18.69 -18.74
N ILE A 240 1.03 17.82 -19.69
CA ILE A 240 0.22 16.64 -20.02
C ILE A 240 0.61 15.52 -19.05
N GLY A 241 -0.35 15.02 -18.30
CA GLY A 241 -0.18 13.97 -17.31
C GLY A 241 -1.51 13.31 -16.97
N GLY A 242 -1.52 12.48 -15.93
CA GLY A 242 -2.66 11.67 -15.58
C GLY A 242 -3.07 10.70 -16.69
N PRO A 243 -4.35 10.27 -16.76
CA PRO A 243 -4.82 9.31 -17.76
C PRO A 243 -4.67 9.76 -19.21
N GLN A 244 -4.51 11.05 -19.47
CA GLN A 244 -4.19 11.55 -20.81
C GLN A 244 -2.75 11.29 -21.21
N GLY A 245 -1.83 11.28 -20.25
CA GLY A 245 -0.41 11.04 -20.49
C GLY A 245 -0.04 9.57 -20.56
N ASP A 246 -0.65 8.75 -19.71
CA ASP A 246 -0.40 7.31 -19.62
C ASP A 246 -1.64 6.60 -19.05
N ALA A 247 -1.87 5.36 -19.47
CA ALA A 247 -2.94 4.54 -18.94
C ALA A 247 -2.59 3.99 -17.55
N GLY A 248 -3.60 3.83 -16.69
CA GLY A 248 -3.48 3.20 -15.39
C GLY A 248 -4.30 1.93 -15.25
N LEU A 249 -3.86 1.05 -14.37
CA LEU A 249 -4.53 -0.20 -14.05
C LEU A 249 -4.34 -0.51 -12.56
N THR A 250 -5.37 -1.05 -11.92
CA THR A 250 -5.31 -1.55 -10.54
C THR A 250 -4.16 -2.55 -10.37
N GLY A 251 -3.38 -2.38 -9.29
CA GLY A 251 -2.33 -3.34 -8.92
C GLY A 251 -1.03 -3.23 -9.71
N ARG A 252 -0.75 -2.09 -10.36
CA ARG A 252 0.52 -1.86 -11.08
C ARG A 252 1.57 -1.08 -10.27
N LYS A 253 1.30 -0.79 -9.00
CA LYS A 253 2.21 -0.07 -8.09
C LYS A 253 2.51 -0.85 -6.81
N ILE A 254 2.61 -2.19 -6.93
CA ILE A 254 2.72 -3.10 -5.78
C ILE A 254 3.96 -2.88 -4.92
N ILE A 255 5.05 -2.37 -5.49
CA ILE A 255 6.28 -2.06 -4.75
C ILE A 255 6.15 -0.72 -4.01
N VAL A 256 5.49 0.28 -4.64
CA VAL A 256 5.11 1.55 -3.98
C VAL A 256 4.14 1.30 -2.83
N ASP A 257 3.20 0.37 -3.00
CA ASP A 257 2.21 -0.01 -2.00
C ASP A 257 2.82 -0.66 -0.75
N THR A 258 4.02 -1.23 -0.85
CA THR A 258 4.67 -2.01 0.19
C THR A 258 5.93 -1.34 0.75
N TYR A 259 7.12 -1.84 0.42
CA TYR A 259 8.36 -1.44 1.10
C TYR A 259 9.39 -0.77 0.18
N GLY A 260 8.97 -0.31 -1.02
CA GLY A 260 9.85 0.41 -1.93
C GLY A 260 11.04 -0.42 -2.45
N GLY A 261 10.91 -1.74 -2.48
CA GLY A 261 11.95 -2.66 -2.94
C GLY A 261 12.91 -3.16 -1.86
N MET A 262 12.79 -2.69 -0.61
CA MET A 262 13.66 -3.15 0.49
C MET A 262 13.36 -4.59 0.91
N ALA A 263 12.11 -5.01 0.87
CA ALA A 263 11.65 -6.36 1.16
C ALA A 263 11.29 -7.13 -0.12
N ARG A 264 11.23 -8.46 -0.01
CA ARG A 264 10.66 -9.32 -1.03
C ARG A 264 9.17 -9.02 -1.22
N HIS A 265 8.61 -9.41 -2.35
CA HIS A 265 7.20 -9.26 -2.66
C HIS A 265 6.66 -10.55 -3.30
N GLY A 266 5.46 -10.96 -2.91
CA GLY A 266 4.81 -12.17 -3.45
C GLY A 266 4.12 -12.00 -4.81
N GLY A 267 4.03 -10.77 -5.33
CA GLY A 267 3.43 -10.42 -6.62
C GLY A 267 1.94 -10.06 -6.56
N GLY A 268 1.24 -10.30 -5.45
CA GLY A 268 -0.19 -9.99 -5.31
C GLY A 268 -0.47 -8.50 -5.12
N ALA A 269 -1.41 -7.95 -5.90
CA ALA A 269 -1.95 -6.62 -5.70
C ALA A 269 -2.98 -6.60 -4.57
N PHE A 270 -3.15 -5.44 -3.90
CA PHE A 270 -4.07 -5.28 -2.77
C PHE A 270 -5.42 -4.68 -3.17
N SER A 271 -5.39 -3.53 -3.85
CA SER A 271 -6.59 -2.74 -4.15
C SER A 271 -7.66 -3.54 -4.89
N GLY A 272 -8.91 -3.29 -4.54
CA GLY A 272 -10.08 -3.94 -5.14
C GLY A 272 -10.41 -5.35 -4.59
N LYS A 273 -9.60 -5.88 -3.69
CA LYS A 273 -9.80 -7.21 -3.10
C LYS A 273 -10.35 -7.12 -1.68
N ASP A 274 -11.44 -7.85 -1.40
CA ASP A 274 -11.95 -8.02 -0.04
C ASP A 274 -11.01 -8.87 0.82
N PRO A 275 -11.10 -8.82 2.17
CA PRO A 275 -10.13 -9.46 3.06
C PRO A 275 -10.13 -10.99 3.04
N SER A 276 -11.07 -11.67 2.38
CA SER A 276 -11.00 -13.11 2.16
C SER A 276 -9.86 -13.52 1.23
N LYS A 277 -9.37 -12.58 0.43
CA LYS A 277 -8.20 -12.76 -0.45
C LYS A 277 -6.93 -12.61 0.38
N VAL A 278 -6.29 -13.73 0.71
CA VAL A 278 -5.06 -13.77 1.53
C VAL A 278 -3.89 -12.98 0.93
N GLY A 279 -3.87 -12.75 -0.38
CA GLY A 279 -2.91 -11.87 -1.03
C GLY A 279 -2.89 -10.47 -0.43
N ARG A 280 -4.02 -9.99 0.08
CA ARG A 280 -4.15 -8.73 0.82
C ARG A 280 -4.07 -8.94 2.33
N SER A 281 -4.97 -9.73 2.91
CA SER A 281 -5.11 -9.87 4.36
C SER A 281 -3.87 -10.47 5.02
N ALA A 282 -3.26 -11.49 4.42
CA ALA A 282 -2.04 -12.10 4.97
C ALA A 282 -0.79 -11.22 4.78
N ALA A 283 -0.74 -10.36 3.75
CA ALA A 283 0.32 -9.35 3.66
C ALA A 283 0.22 -8.32 4.81
N TYR A 284 -0.99 -7.93 5.18
CA TYR A 284 -1.22 -7.06 6.34
C TYR A 284 -0.88 -7.76 7.65
N ALA A 285 -1.27 -9.03 7.81
CA ALA A 285 -0.88 -9.84 8.97
C ALA A 285 0.63 -10.00 9.06
N ALA A 286 1.31 -10.28 7.97
CA ALA A 286 2.78 -10.39 7.92
C ALA A 286 3.46 -9.07 8.32
N ARG A 287 2.93 -7.90 7.89
CA ARG A 287 3.39 -6.59 8.35
C ARG A 287 3.19 -6.43 9.86
N HIS A 288 2.01 -6.77 10.37
CA HIS A 288 1.70 -6.68 11.80
C HIS A 288 2.68 -7.52 12.63
N VAL A 289 2.95 -8.75 12.20
CA VAL A 289 3.94 -9.64 12.83
C VAL A 289 5.32 -9.02 12.81
N ALA A 290 5.84 -8.64 11.64
CA ALA A 290 7.19 -8.08 11.50
C ALA A 290 7.37 -6.81 12.34
N LYS A 291 6.37 -5.92 12.34
CA LYS A 291 6.42 -4.67 13.11
C LYS A 291 6.45 -4.93 14.61
N ASN A 292 5.65 -5.86 15.13
CA ASN A 292 5.65 -6.21 16.54
C ASN A 292 6.97 -6.87 16.98
N ILE A 293 7.60 -7.68 16.13
CA ILE A 293 8.93 -8.27 16.42
C ILE A 293 9.98 -7.17 16.58
N VAL A 294 10.04 -6.21 15.65
CA VAL A 294 11.02 -5.11 15.73
C VAL A 294 10.69 -4.16 16.88
N ALA A 295 9.41 -3.83 17.09
CA ALA A 295 8.98 -3.00 18.23
C ALA A 295 9.27 -3.65 19.60
N ALA A 296 9.21 -4.97 19.70
CA ALA A 296 9.60 -5.74 20.88
C ALA A 296 11.13 -5.72 21.13
N GLY A 297 11.92 -5.25 20.15
CA GLY A 297 13.38 -5.27 20.22
C GLY A 297 13.99 -6.65 20.02
N LEU A 298 13.27 -7.61 19.42
CA LEU A 298 13.77 -8.94 19.13
C LEU A 298 14.75 -8.96 17.95
N ALA A 299 14.63 -7.99 17.05
CA ALA A 299 15.53 -7.75 15.93
C ALA A 299 15.48 -6.29 15.50
N ASP A 300 16.51 -5.80 14.81
CA ASP A 300 16.50 -4.45 14.21
C ASP A 300 15.79 -4.44 12.86
N LYS A 301 15.76 -5.59 12.18
CA LYS A 301 15.07 -5.83 10.90
C LYS A 301 14.39 -7.19 10.94
N CYS A 302 13.20 -7.27 10.39
CA CYS A 302 12.47 -8.54 10.32
C CYS A 302 11.66 -8.61 9.03
N GLU A 303 11.83 -9.70 8.29
CA GLU A 303 10.96 -10.08 7.17
C GLU A 303 10.22 -11.36 7.52
N ILE A 304 8.93 -11.38 7.25
CA ILE A 304 8.05 -12.56 7.45
C ILE A 304 7.55 -12.99 6.08
N GLN A 305 7.65 -14.28 5.78
CA GLN A 305 6.94 -14.89 4.65
C GLN A 305 5.84 -15.80 5.17
N LEU A 306 4.63 -15.62 4.65
CA LEU A 306 3.51 -16.54 4.80
C LEU A 306 3.18 -17.14 3.44
N ALA A 307 2.90 -18.45 3.37
CA ALA A 307 2.45 -19.10 2.13
C ALA A 307 1.20 -19.91 2.39
N TYR A 308 0.25 -19.88 1.43
CA TYR A 308 -1.03 -20.57 1.52
C TYR A 308 -1.27 -21.46 0.30
N ALA A 309 -2.05 -22.52 0.51
CA ALA A 309 -2.69 -23.28 -0.56
C ALA A 309 -4.18 -22.88 -0.63
N ILE A 310 -4.75 -22.80 -1.83
CA ILE A 310 -6.16 -22.49 -2.00
C ILE A 310 -7.04 -23.48 -1.21
N GLY A 311 -8.05 -22.99 -0.52
CA GLY A 311 -8.98 -23.80 0.26
C GLY A 311 -8.45 -24.34 1.60
N VAL A 312 -7.18 -24.06 1.95
CA VAL A 312 -6.56 -24.47 3.22
C VAL A 312 -6.49 -23.26 4.16
N ALA A 313 -6.86 -23.45 5.43
CA ALA A 313 -6.91 -22.36 6.40
C ALA A 313 -5.52 -22.00 6.96
N HIS A 314 -4.73 -22.99 7.31
CA HIS A 314 -3.42 -22.73 7.89
C HIS A 314 -2.34 -22.49 6.83
N PRO A 315 -1.40 -21.54 7.07
CA PRO A 315 -0.30 -21.33 6.14
C PRO A 315 0.56 -22.61 6.04
N VAL A 316 0.92 -22.98 4.81
CA VAL A 316 1.79 -24.15 4.53
C VAL A 316 3.24 -23.87 4.95
N SER A 317 3.62 -22.60 5.06
CA SER A 317 4.91 -22.20 5.63
C SER A 317 4.85 -20.82 6.30
N VAL A 318 5.68 -20.66 7.35
CA VAL A 318 5.95 -19.40 8.04
C VAL A 318 7.46 -19.30 8.16
N LEU A 319 8.07 -18.34 7.45
CA LEU A 319 9.50 -18.05 7.51
C LEU A 319 9.73 -16.73 8.22
N VAL A 320 10.73 -16.69 9.10
CA VAL A 320 11.24 -15.47 9.75
C VAL A 320 12.68 -15.27 9.30
N GLU A 321 13.00 -14.06 8.85
CA GLU A 321 14.36 -13.65 8.48
C GLU A 321 14.70 -12.35 9.22
N THR A 322 15.76 -12.35 10.01
CA THR A 322 16.19 -11.19 10.81
C THR A 322 17.46 -10.53 10.27
N PHE A 323 17.99 -11.01 9.16
CA PHE A 323 19.20 -10.46 8.51
C PHE A 323 20.40 -10.38 9.48
N GLY A 324 20.49 -11.33 10.40
CA GLY A 324 21.56 -11.39 11.42
C GLY A 324 21.42 -10.36 12.55
N THR A 325 20.28 -9.65 12.65
CA THR A 325 20.03 -8.67 13.72
C THR A 325 19.23 -9.22 14.90
N GLY A 326 18.81 -10.51 14.83
CA GLY A 326 18.04 -11.18 15.87
C GLY A 326 18.75 -11.24 17.22
N LYS A 327 18.03 -10.95 18.29
CA LYS A 327 18.52 -11.11 19.69
C LYS A 327 18.32 -12.52 20.23
N ILE A 328 17.43 -13.28 19.60
CA ILE A 328 17.16 -14.70 19.80
C ILE A 328 17.13 -15.39 18.43
N SER A 329 17.13 -16.72 18.41
CA SER A 329 17.10 -17.47 17.13
C SER A 329 15.80 -17.25 16.36
N GLU A 330 15.88 -17.30 15.04
CA GLU A 330 14.72 -17.15 14.14
C GLU A 330 13.69 -18.26 14.39
N ASP A 331 14.12 -19.49 14.71
CA ASP A 331 13.20 -20.57 15.11
C ASP A 331 12.38 -20.19 16.35
N LYS A 332 13.02 -19.57 17.34
CA LYS A 332 12.33 -19.11 18.55
C LYS A 332 11.35 -17.98 18.23
N ILE A 333 11.73 -17.06 17.36
CA ILE A 333 10.82 -16.00 16.89
C ILE A 333 9.63 -16.64 16.15
N ALA A 334 9.86 -17.62 15.27
CA ALA A 334 8.79 -18.32 14.55
C ALA A 334 7.82 -19.07 15.49
N GLU A 335 8.31 -19.66 16.61
CA GLU A 335 7.45 -20.23 17.65
C GLU A 335 6.57 -19.15 18.30
N LEU A 336 7.16 -18.01 18.66
CA LEU A 336 6.42 -16.87 19.23
C LEU A 336 5.37 -16.33 18.28
N VAL A 337 5.67 -16.25 16.98
CA VAL A 337 4.71 -15.85 15.94
C VAL A 337 3.50 -16.79 15.93
N ARG A 338 3.71 -18.11 15.84
CA ARG A 338 2.61 -19.10 15.82
C ARG A 338 1.78 -19.06 17.10
N LYS A 339 2.37 -18.72 18.23
CA LYS A 339 1.68 -18.65 19.53
C LYS A 339 0.84 -17.38 19.69
N ASN A 340 1.27 -16.26 19.17
CA ASN A 340 0.72 -14.94 19.49
C ASN A 340 -0.13 -14.33 18.37
N PHE A 341 -0.08 -14.85 17.14
CA PHE A 341 -0.80 -14.30 15.99
C PHE A 341 -1.69 -15.36 15.34
N SER A 342 -2.89 -14.94 14.96
CA SER A 342 -3.78 -15.74 14.14
C SER A 342 -3.38 -15.62 12.68
N LEU A 343 -3.06 -16.75 12.04
CA LEU A 343 -2.58 -16.78 10.66
C LEU A 343 -3.56 -17.49 9.70
N SER A 344 -4.72 -17.95 10.16
CA SER A 344 -5.80 -18.41 9.29
C SER A 344 -6.56 -17.21 8.70
N PRO A 345 -7.18 -17.31 7.52
CA PRO A 345 -7.94 -16.21 6.91
C PRO A 345 -8.98 -15.61 7.86
N THR A 346 -9.82 -16.44 8.49
CA THR A 346 -10.81 -16.01 9.47
C THR A 346 -10.17 -15.36 10.69
N GLY A 347 -9.05 -15.92 11.17
CA GLY A 347 -8.30 -15.40 12.30
C GLY A 347 -7.70 -14.03 12.03
N ILE A 348 -7.09 -13.84 10.87
CA ILE A 348 -6.53 -12.54 10.41
C ILE A 348 -7.63 -11.48 10.32
N ILE A 349 -8.76 -11.81 9.66
CA ILE A 349 -9.89 -10.89 9.49
C ILE A 349 -10.40 -10.41 10.84
N ARG A 350 -10.55 -11.33 11.80
CA ARG A 350 -11.02 -11.02 13.15
C ARG A 350 -9.99 -10.22 13.95
N GLU A 351 -8.73 -10.61 13.93
CA GLU A 351 -7.66 -9.97 14.70
C GLU A 351 -7.39 -8.53 14.24
N LEU A 352 -7.42 -8.31 12.94
CA LEU A 352 -7.18 -6.99 12.34
C LEU A 352 -8.46 -6.22 12.01
N ASP A 353 -9.65 -6.76 12.36
CA ASP A 353 -10.96 -6.12 12.14
C ASP A 353 -11.12 -5.61 10.68
N LEU A 354 -10.90 -6.52 9.71
CA LEU A 354 -10.78 -6.19 8.30
C LEU A 354 -12.12 -6.08 7.54
N LEU A 355 -13.27 -6.33 8.18
CA LEU A 355 -14.58 -6.20 7.51
C LEU A 355 -15.10 -4.76 7.47
N ARG A 356 -14.32 -3.80 7.94
CA ARG A 356 -14.64 -2.37 7.92
C ARG A 356 -14.26 -1.71 6.58
N PRO A 357 -14.93 -0.62 6.19
CA PRO A 357 -14.57 0.15 4.99
C PRO A 357 -13.33 1.04 5.25
N ILE A 358 -12.14 0.45 5.28
CA ILE A 358 -10.86 1.11 5.60
C ILE A 358 -9.87 1.11 4.45
N TYR A 359 -10.26 0.66 3.26
CA TYR A 359 -9.34 0.32 2.17
C TYR A 359 -9.02 1.49 1.23
N LYS A 360 -9.99 2.34 0.88
CA LYS A 360 -9.75 3.50 0.01
C LYS A 360 -8.62 4.40 0.51
N GLN A 361 -8.51 4.61 1.82
CA GLN A 361 -7.46 5.42 2.42
C GLN A 361 -6.06 4.83 2.29
N THR A 362 -5.92 3.53 1.98
CA THR A 362 -4.64 2.85 1.78
C THR A 362 -4.18 2.87 0.33
N ALA A 363 -5.07 3.17 -0.61
CA ALA A 363 -4.83 3.04 -2.04
C ALA A 363 -3.82 4.03 -2.62
N ALA A 364 -3.36 5.03 -1.84
CA ALA A 364 -2.28 5.93 -2.20
C ALA A 364 -1.36 6.17 -0.99
N TYR A 365 -0.10 6.49 -1.25
CA TYR A 365 0.95 6.79 -0.24
C TYR A 365 1.40 5.61 0.61
N GLY A 366 1.22 4.38 0.10
CA GLY A 366 1.60 3.12 0.74
C GLY A 366 0.55 2.55 1.68
N HIS A 367 0.52 1.23 1.79
CA HIS A 367 -0.35 0.49 2.72
C HIS A 367 0.28 0.34 4.10
N PHE A 368 1.60 0.56 4.22
CA PHE A 368 2.37 0.36 5.44
C PHE A 368 3.09 1.62 5.89
N GLY A 369 3.33 1.71 7.19
CA GLY A 369 4.02 2.84 7.81
C GLY A 369 3.24 4.15 7.82
N ARG A 370 1.92 4.08 7.64
CA ARG A 370 1.02 5.24 7.70
C ARG A 370 0.85 5.71 9.14
N THR A 371 1.02 7.00 9.36
CA THR A 371 0.84 7.67 10.67
C THR A 371 -0.29 8.69 10.65
N ASP A 372 -0.86 8.92 9.47
CA ASP A 372 -1.95 9.86 9.20
C ASP A 372 -3.34 9.21 9.25
N VAL A 373 -3.39 7.87 9.26
CA VAL A 373 -4.61 7.05 9.34
C VAL A 373 -4.40 5.91 10.33
N ASP A 374 -5.47 5.49 11.00
CA ASP A 374 -5.44 4.36 11.93
C ASP A 374 -5.67 3.04 11.20
N LEU A 375 -4.62 2.24 11.09
CA LEU A 375 -4.64 0.95 10.41
C LEU A 375 -4.25 -0.16 11.41
N PRO A 376 -5.10 -1.19 11.62
CA PRO A 376 -4.87 -2.21 12.64
C PRO A 376 -3.53 -2.94 12.51
N TRP A 377 -3.06 -3.17 11.30
CA TRP A 377 -1.77 -3.85 11.07
C TRP A 377 -0.53 -2.99 11.39
N GLU A 378 -0.73 -1.73 11.72
CA GLU A 378 0.32 -0.82 12.18
C GLU A 378 0.41 -0.73 13.72
N HIS A 379 -0.49 -1.38 14.46
CA HIS A 379 -0.44 -1.41 15.91
C HIS A 379 0.70 -2.32 16.43
N THR A 380 1.22 -2.01 17.62
CA THR A 380 2.33 -2.75 18.25
C THR A 380 1.97 -3.30 19.62
N GLU A 381 0.70 -3.58 19.84
CA GLU A 381 0.12 -4.02 21.12
C GLU A 381 0.67 -5.36 21.63
N LYS A 382 1.23 -6.17 20.73
CA LYS A 382 1.82 -7.47 21.08
C LYS A 382 3.30 -7.38 21.45
N ALA A 383 3.95 -6.24 21.23
CA ALA A 383 5.40 -6.09 21.41
C ALA A 383 5.85 -6.38 22.84
N ALA A 384 5.14 -5.90 23.86
CA ALA A 384 5.48 -6.14 25.26
C ALA A 384 5.43 -7.63 25.62
N ALA A 385 4.36 -8.33 25.22
CA ALA A 385 4.19 -9.75 25.47
C ALA A 385 5.23 -10.61 24.72
N LEU A 386 5.58 -10.23 23.50
CA LEU A 386 6.63 -10.90 22.73
C LEU A 386 7.99 -10.76 23.41
N ARG A 387 8.32 -9.56 23.90
CA ARG A 387 9.57 -9.30 24.62
C ARG A 387 9.69 -10.13 25.89
N GLU A 388 8.64 -10.16 26.71
CA GLU A 388 8.58 -10.97 27.94
C GLU A 388 8.76 -12.46 27.64
N GLN A 389 8.01 -13.00 26.65
CA GLN A 389 8.09 -14.40 26.26
C GLN A 389 9.44 -14.77 25.63
N ALA A 390 10.15 -13.80 25.06
CA ALA A 390 11.52 -13.97 24.57
C ALA A 390 12.57 -14.01 25.70
N GLY A 391 12.22 -13.55 26.91
CA GLY A 391 13.14 -13.45 28.04
C GLY A 391 14.05 -12.22 27.96
N LEU A 392 13.62 -11.12 27.36
CA LEU A 392 14.38 -9.87 27.14
C LEU A 392 13.86 -8.69 27.97
#